data_754053d18ce32cb3076a98ece4907ad1
#
_entry.id   754053d18ce32cb3076a98ece4907ad1
#
_cell.length_a   1.000
_cell.length_b   1.000
_cell.length_c   1.000
_cell.angle_alpha   90.00
_cell.angle_beta   90.00
_cell.angle_gamma   90.00
#
_symmetry.space_group_name_H-M   'P 1'
#
loop_
_entity.id
_entity.type
_entity.pdbx_description
1 polymer ?
#
loop_
_entity_poly.entity_id
_entity_poly.type
_entity_poly.pdbx_seq_one_letter_code
_entity_poly.pdbx_strand_id
1 'polypeptide(L)'
;MDNHFTHVDAADNARMVDVGEKAVTHRTAVAVGRVTMSPECFAAVAEGRAKKGDVLGVAQVAGIMATKRTSDLIPLCHTLLLTKSAVEFTLHPEEHSIEAECTVRCEGQTGVEMEALTGVSVALLTVYDMCKAIDKRMTLGEIHLVEKHGGKSGDFYFEEQER
;
A
#
# COMPACT_ATOMS: atom_id res chain seq x y z
N MET A 1 -0.68 -5.71 28.90
CA MET A 1 -0.59 -4.95 27.64
C MET A 1 -1.80 -4.04 27.60
N ASP A 2 -1.59 -2.72 27.72
CA ASP A 2 -2.69 -1.76 27.63
C ASP A 2 -3.19 -1.70 26.18
N ASN A 3 -4.31 -2.37 25.92
CA ASN A 3 -4.98 -2.41 24.63
C ASN A 3 -5.86 -1.14 24.45
N HIS A 4 -5.30 0.04 24.67
CA HIS A 4 -6.01 1.29 24.42
C HIS A 4 -5.90 1.69 22.95
N PHE A 5 -7.05 1.84 22.28
CA PHE A 5 -7.12 2.48 20.97
C PHE A 5 -6.61 3.92 21.09
N THR A 6 -5.57 4.26 20.34
CA THR A 6 -4.93 5.58 20.43
C THR A 6 -5.70 6.70 19.74
N HIS A 7 -6.69 6.35 18.90
CA HIS A 7 -7.51 7.29 18.11
C HIS A 7 -8.85 7.62 18.74
N VAL A 8 -9.05 7.33 20.03
CA VAL A 8 -10.22 7.73 20.80
C VAL A 8 -9.80 8.41 22.09
N ASP A 9 -10.57 9.39 22.54
CA ASP A 9 -10.39 10.02 23.85
C ASP A 9 -11.16 9.28 24.96
N ALA A 10 -11.05 9.76 26.19
CA ALA A 10 -11.73 9.16 27.34
C ALA A 10 -13.29 9.22 27.26
N ALA A 11 -13.84 9.98 26.31
CA ALA A 11 -15.27 10.10 26.04
C ALA A 11 -15.69 9.40 24.73
N ASP A 12 -14.86 8.48 24.21
CA ASP A 12 -15.05 7.72 22.96
C ASP A 12 -15.17 8.58 21.69
N ASN A 13 -14.66 9.81 21.71
CA ASN A 13 -14.61 10.62 20.49
C ASN A 13 -13.35 10.30 19.69
N ALA A 14 -13.53 10.21 18.36
CA ALA A 14 -12.40 10.02 17.44
C ALA A 14 -11.49 11.25 17.42
N ARG A 15 -10.18 11.02 17.49
CA ARG A 15 -9.17 12.07 17.40
C ARG A 15 -7.92 11.59 16.68
N MET A 16 -7.26 12.50 15.99
CA MET A 16 -5.92 12.28 15.48
C MET A 16 -4.92 12.31 16.66
N VAL A 17 -3.98 11.35 16.69
CA VAL A 17 -2.96 11.27 17.74
C VAL A 17 -2.06 12.49 17.69
N ASP A 18 -1.83 13.16 18.82
CA ASP A 18 -0.82 14.22 18.92
C ASP A 18 0.58 13.62 18.86
N VAL A 19 1.35 14.07 17.89
CA VAL A 19 2.75 13.64 17.69
C VAL A 19 3.75 14.79 17.88
N GLY A 20 3.28 15.96 18.29
CA GLY A 20 4.08 17.20 18.38
C GLY A 20 5.34 17.08 19.22
N GLU A 21 5.32 16.28 20.29
CA GLU A 21 6.48 16.06 21.17
C GLU A 21 7.40 14.92 20.72
N LYS A 22 7.04 14.16 19.66
CA LYS A 22 7.87 13.07 19.17
C LYS A 22 9.03 13.61 18.34
N ALA A 23 10.20 12.98 18.50
CA ALA A 23 11.36 13.30 17.66
C ALA A 23 11.08 12.97 16.19
N VAL A 24 11.59 13.83 15.30
CA VAL A 24 11.64 13.54 13.87
C VAL A 24 12.71 12.47 13.63
N THR A 25 12.33 11.39 12.99
CA THR A 25 13.23 10.28 12.64
C THR A 25 12.97 9.82 11.20
N HIS A 26 13.95 9.12 10.63
CA HIS A 26 13.75 8.42 9.36
C HIS A 26 12.71 7.32 9.53
N ARG A 27 11.76 7.26 8.61
CA ARG A 27 10.70 6.27 8.57
C ARG A 27 10.70 5.59 7.22
N THR A 28 10.61 4.28 7.23
CA THR A 28 10.41 3.45 6.03
C THR A 28 9.27 2.48 6.29
N ALA A 29 8.46 2.23 5.29
CA ALA A 29 7.48 1.15 5.29
C ALA A 29 7.45 0.50 3.92
N VAL A 30 7.25 -0.81 3.91
CA VAL A 30 7.04 -1.64 2.72
C VAL A 30 5.75 -2.41 2.90
N ALA A 31 4.85 -2.30 1.94
CA ALA A 31 3.62 -3.06 1.88
C ALA A 31 3.55 -3.83 0.56
N VAL A 32 2.86 -4.96 0.58
CA VAL A 32 2.57 -5.75 -0.62
C VAL A 32 1.10 -6.04 -0.73
N GLY A 33 0.69 -6.46 -1.91
CA GLY A 33 -0.64 -6.98 -2.19
C GLY A 33 -0.66 -7.65 -3.55
N ARG A 34 -1.71 -8.40 -3.84
CA ARG A 34 -1.78 -9.22 -5.04
C ARG A 34 -3.12 -9.09 -5.75
N VAL A 35 -3.08 -9.09 -7.07
CA VAL A 35 -4.27 -9.28 -7.92
C VAL A 35 -4.13 -10.59 -8.68
N THR A 36 -5.15 -11.46 -8.55
CA THR A 36 -5.23 -12.73 -9.29
C THR A 36 -6.28 -12.60 -10.37
N MET A 37 -6.00 -13.13 -11.55
CA MET A 37 -6.79 -12.94 -12.74
C MET A 37 -6.86 -14.20 -13.61
N SER A 38 -7.68 -14.17 -14.66
CA SER A 38 -7.71 -15.26 -15.64
C SER A 38 -6.39 -15.36 -16.42
N PRO A 39 -6.03 -16.56 -16.93
CA PRO A 39 -4.85 -16.75 -17.78
C PRO A 39 -4.80 -15.80 -18.95
N GLU A 40 -5.95 -15.55 -19.59
CA GLU A 40 -6.07 -14.62 -20.74
C GLU A 40 -5.76 -13.18 -20.32
N CYS A 41 -6.29 -12.75 -19.18
CA CYS A 41 -6.05 -11.40 -18.66
C CYS A 41 -4.58 -11.21 -18.26
N PHE A 42 -3.99 -12.20 -17.58
CA PHE A 42 -2.58 -12.20 -17.21
C PHE A 42 -1.67 -12.09 -18.45
N ALA A 43 -1.91 -12.92 -19.46
CA ALA A 43 -1.14 -12.87 -20.72
C ALA A 43 -1.25 -11.50 -21.40
N ALA A 44 -2.45 -10.90 -21.42
CA ALA A 44 -2.64 -9.58 -22.01
C ALA A 44 -1.84 -8.49 -21.31
N VAL A 45 -1.73 -8.55 -19.97
CA VAL A 45 -0.91 -7.60 -19.20
C VAL A 45 0.58 -7.88 -19.41
N ALA A 46 1.01 -9.13 -19.26
CA ALA A 46 2.42 -9.53 -19.37
C ALA A 46 3.03 -9.21 -20.75
N GLU A 47 2.22 -9.31 -21.81
CA GLU A 47 2.64 -9.05 -23.19
C GLU A 47 2.36 -7.61 -23.65
N GLY A 48 1.84 -6.76 -22.79
CA GLY A 48 1.52 -5.36 -23.13
C GLY A 48 0.39 -5.21 -24.15
N ARG A 49 -0.51 -6.20 -24.27
CA ARG A 49 -1.61 -6.23 -25.25
C ARG A 49 -2.93 -5.71 -24.71
N ALA A 50 -2.96 -5.17 -23.50
CA ALA A 50 -4.18 -4.60 -22.94
C ALA A 50 -4.66 -3.39 -23.76
N LYS A 51 -5.95 -3.36 -24.09
CA LYS A 51 -6.55 -2.30 -24.93
C LYS A 51 -6.37 -0.88 -24.37
N LYS A 52 -6.24 -0.74 -23.08
CA LYS A 52 -6.03 0.56 -22.38
C LYS A 52 -4.56 0.99 -22.30
N GLY A 53 -3.63 0.23 -22.91
CA GLY A 53 -2.20 0.55 -22.95
C GLY A 53 -1.40 -0.09 -21.81
N ASP A 54 -0.36 0.59 -21.35
CA ASP A 54 0.57 0.11 -20.32
C ASP A 54 -0.12 0.06 -18.94
N VAL A 55 -0.66 -1.10 -18.61
CA VAL A 55 -1.40 -1.34 -17.35
C VAL A 55 -0.50 -1.11 -16.13
N LEU A 56 0.70 -1.68 -16.13
CA LEU A 56 1.59 -1.62 -14.97
C LEU A 56 2.19 -0.22 -14.79
N GLY A 57 2.55 0.46 -15.88
CA GLY A 57 3.04 1.83 -15.81
C GLY A 57 1.99 2.80 -15.27
N VAL A 58 0.74 2.69 -15.71
CA VAL A 58 -0.36 3.52 -15.19
C VAL A 58 -0.65 3.18 -13.73
N ALA A 59 -0.69 1.91 -13.36
CA ALA A 59 -0.89 1.47 -11.98
C ALA A 59 0.23 1.92 -11.05
N GLN A 60 1.48 1.90 -11.52
CA GLN A 60 2.64 2.41 -10.79
C GLN A 60 2.48 3.89 -10.43
N VAL A 61 2.17 4.71 -11.41
CA VAL A 61 1.95 6.16 -11.20
C VAL A 61 0.77 6.40 -10.27
N ALA A 62 -0.34 5.67 -10.43
CA ALA A 62 -1.51 5.79 -9.58
C ALA A 62 -1.20 5.43 -8.12
N GLY A 63 -0.44 4.35 -7.88
CA GLY A 63 0.00 3.96 -6.55
C GLY A 63 0.89 5.03 -5.90
N ILE A 64 1.88 5.55 -6.64
CA ILE A 64 2.75 6.64 -6.16
C ILE A 64 1.92 7.90 -5.82
N MET A 65 0.97 8.27 -6.65
CA MET A 65 0.09 9.41 -6.37
C MET A 65 -0.75 9.18 -5.13
N ALA A 66 -1.24 7.97 -4.92
CA ALA A 66 -2.06 7.60 -3.77
C ALA A 66 -1.30 7.72 -2.45
N THR A 67 -0.01 7.37 -2.40
CA THR A 67 0.80 7.56 -1.18
C THR A 67 0.79 9.01 -0.71
N LYS A 68 0.77 9.97 -1.64
CA LYS A 68 0.75 11.41 -1.37
C LYS A 68 -0.63 11.96 -0.99
N ARG A 69 -1.67 11.14 -1.07
CA ARG A 69 -3.07 11.49 -0.79
C ARG A 69 -3.66 10.67 0.36
N THR A 70 -2.85 9.94 1.09
CA THR A 70 -3.32 9.06 2.17
C THR A 70 -4.14 9.81 3.22
N SER A 71 -3.70 10.98 3.66
CA SER A 71 -4.43 11.79 4.64
C SER A 71 -5.77 12.34 4.12
N ASP A 72 -5.95 12.43 2.81
CA ASP A 72 -7.25 12.80 2.21
C ASP A 72 -8.25 11.63 2.24
N LEU A 73 -7.77 10.39 2.35
CA LEU A 73 -8.56 9.15 2.28
C LEU A 73 -8.80 8.54 3.66
N ILE A 74 -7.81 8.60 4.54
CA ILE A 74 -7.82 7.99 5.87
C ILE A 74 -7.96 9.11 6.91
N PRO A 75 -9.12 9.25 7.56
CA PRO A 75 -9.49 10.46 8.31
C PRO A 75 -8.53 10.88 9.42
N LEU A 76 -7.93 9.92 10.13
CA LEU A 76 -7.08 10.21 11.30
C LEU A 76 -5.58 10.09 11.00
N CYS A 77 -5.20 9.97 9.73
CA CYS A 77 -3.80 10.00 9.31
C CYS A 77 -3.26 11.44 9.27
N HIS A 78 -2.00 11.58 9.67
CA HIS A 78 -1.26 12.84 9.53
C HIS A 78 -0.88 13.08 8.08
N THR A 79 -0.82 14.35 7.68
CA THR A 79 -0.24 14.74 6.39
C THR A 79 1.28 14.70 6.51
N LEU A 80 1.93 13.91 5.68
CA LEU A 80 3.37 13.69 5.72
C LEU A 80 4.06 14.16 4.45
N LEU A 81 5.27 14.72 4.61
CA LEU A 81 6.16 15.04 3.50
C LEU A 81 7.02 13.82 3.16
N LEU A 82 6.67 13.13 2.07
CA LEU A 82 7.37 11.93 1.65
C LEU A 82 8.68 12.28 0.94
N THR A 83 9.75 11.56 1.30
CA THR A 83 11.06 11.68 0.65
C THR A 83 11.27 10.64 -0.44
N LYS A 84 10.54 9.50 -0.36
CA LYS A 84 10.52 8.45 -1.39
C LYS A 84 9.14 7.81 -1.45
N SER A 85 8.69 7.52 -2.66
CA SER A 85 7.58 6.62 -2.94
C SER A 85 7.89 5.84 -4.21
N ALA A 86 7.85 4.52 -4.13
CA ALA A 86 8.09 3.62 -5.25
C ALA A 86 7.05 2.49 -5.23
N VAL A 87 6.57 2.12 -6.40
CA VAL A 87 5.71 0.94 -6.60
C VAL A 87 6.38 0.06 -7.64
N GLU A 88 6.55 -1.20 -7.31
CA GLU A 88 7.16 -2.22 -8.18
C GLU A 88 6.19 -3.39 -8.34
N PHE A 89 6.31 -4.12 -9.46
CA PHE A 89 5.45 -5.26 -9.75
C PHE A 89 6.27 -6.50 -10.02
N THR A 90 5.80 -7.62 -9.47
CA THR A 90 6.31 -8.96 -9.77
C THR A 90 5.19 -9.79 -10.39
N LEU A 91 5.46 -10.38 -11.55
CA LEU A 91 4.52 -11.25 -12.24
C LEU A 91 4.74 -12.69 -11.81
N HIS A 92 3.66 -13.39 -11.44
CA HIS A 92 3.66 -14.80 -11.06
C HIS A 92 2.87 -15.61 -12.10
N PRO A 93 3.53 -16.11 -13.17
CA PRO A 93 2.86 -16.76 -14.29
C PRO A 93 2.08 -18.02 -13.89
N GLU A 94 2.62 -18.82 -12.97
CA GLU A 94 2.00 -20.07 -12.54
C GLU A 94 0.69 -19.85 -11.77
N GLU A 95 0.54 -18.69 -11.12
CA GLU A 95 -0.63 -18.33 -10.34
C GLU A 95 -1.55 -17.36 -11.07
N HIS A 96 -1.16 -16.90 -12.27
CA HIS A 96 -1.82 -15.83 -13.01
C HIS A 96 -2.10 -14.62 -12.14
N SER A 97 -1.09 -14.22 -11.35
CA SER A 97 -1.20 -13.12 -10.41
C SER A 97 -0.08 -12.10 -10.58
N ILE A 98 -0.36 -10.88 -10.16
CA ILE A 98 0.58 -9.77 -10.15
C ILE A 98 0.65 -9.26 -8.72
N GLU A 99 1.85 -9.23 -8.17
CA GLU A 99 2.14 -8.65 -6.87
C GLU A 99 2.59 -7.21 -7.06
N ALA A 100 2.03 -6.32 -6.26
CA ALA A 100 2.47 -4.94 -6.13
C ALA A 100 3.19 -4.78 -4.80
N GLU A 101 4.38 -4.18 -4.82
CA GLU A 101 5.12 -3.77 -3.64
C GLU A 101 5.22 -2.25 -3.63
N CYS A 102 4.95 -1.63 -2.48
CA CYS A 102 5.08 -0.19 -2.30
C CYS A 102 6.04 0.12 -1.17
N THR A 103 7.13 0.82 -1.49
CA THR A 103 8.10 1.35 -0.53
C THR A 103 7.90 2.85 -0.36
N VAL A 104 7.71 3.31 0.89
CA VAL A 104 7.57 4.73 1.22
C VAL A 104 8.58 5.13 2.29
N ARG A 105 9.13 6.34 2.19
CA ARG A 105 10.02 6.93 3.19
C ARG A 105 9.64 8.36 3.49
N CYS A 106 9.86 8.77 4.74
CA CYS A 106 9.80 10.17 5.16
C CYS A 106 10.79 10.44 6.31
N GLU A 107 10.98 11.69 6.61
CA GLU A 107 11.49 12.17 7.89
C GLU A 107 10.31 12.75 8.66
N GLY A 108 9.91 12.12 9.77
CA GLY A 108 8.68 12.52 10.45
C GLY A 108 8.53 11.99 11.86
N GLN A 109 7.50 12.49 12.53
CA GLN A 109 7.14 12.15 13.90
C GLN A 109 6.23 10.91 13.97
N THR A 110 5.73 10.42 12.82
CA THR A 110 4.92 9.20 12.69
C THR A 110 5.38 8.36 11.52
N GLY A 111 4.95 7.11 11.47
CA GLY A 111 5.32 6.17 10.41
C GLY A 111 4.55 6.40 9.10
N VAL A 112 4.95 5.68 8.06
CA VAL A 112 4.41 5.75 6.69
C VAL A 112 3.74 4.45 6.24
N GLU A 113 3.30 3.66 7.21
CA GLU A 113 2.65 2.37 6.96
C GLU A 113 1.37 2.54 6.13
N MET A 114 0.56 3.55 6.46
CA MET A 114 -0.69 3.81 5.75
C MET A 114 -0.46 4.30 4.32
N GLU A 115 0.59 5.08 4.11
CA GLU A 115 0.99 5.52 2.78
C GLU A 115 1.39 4.32 1.90
N ALA A 116 2.17 3.38 2.43
CA ALA A 116 2.56 2.18 1.71
C ALA A 116 1.36 1.28 1.37
N LEU A 117 0.48 1.02 2.35
CA LEU A 117 -0.75 0.25 2.16
C LEU A 117 -1.71 0.90 1.15
N THR A 118 -1.86 2.23 1.22
CA THR A 118 -2.70 2.99 0.27
C THR A 118 -2.12 2.90 -1.14
N GLY A 119 -0.80 3.02 -1.29
CA GLY A 119 -0.11 2.90 -2.57
C GLY A 119 -0.36 1.55 -3.24
N VAL A 120 -0.17 0.45 -2.52
CA VAL A 120 -0.47 -0.90 -3.01
C VAL A 120 -1.94 -1.04 -3.40
N SER A 121 -2.85 -0.62 -2.54
CA SER A 121 -4.30 -0.76 -2.76
C SER A 121 -4.74 -0.06 -4.04
N VAL A 122 -4.30 1.17 -4.26
CA VAL A 122 -4.67 1.95 -5.44
C VAL A 122 -3.97 1.43 -6.69
N ALA A 123 -2.73 0.95 -6.61
CA ALA A 123 -2.06 0.30 -7.73
C ALA A 123 -2.86 -0.94 -8.20
N LEU A 124 -3.26 -1.81 -7.28
CA LEU A 124 -4.06 -3.01 -7.61
C LEU A 124 -5.46 -2.66 -8.14
N LEU A 125 -6.13 -1.65 -7.58
CA LEU A 125 -7.40 -1.14 -8.09
C LEU A 125 -7.26 -0.60 -9.52
N THR A 126 -6.13 0.03 -9.84
CA THR A 126 -5.85 0.54 -11.19
C THR A 126 -5.64 -0.60 -12.18
N VAL A 127 -4.93 -1.67 -11.79
CA VAL A 127 -4.82 -2.89 -12.61
C VAL A 127 -6.22 -3.44 -12.89
N TYR A 128 -7.06 -3.55 -11.86
CA TYR A 128 -8.45 -4.01 -12.02
C TYR A 128 -9.23 -3.14 -13.00
N ASP A 129 -9.22 -1.82 -12.83
CA ASP A 129 -9.96 -0.91 -13.71
C ASP A 129 -9.52 -1.04 -15.17
N MET A 130 -8.22 -1.17 -15.41
CA MET A 130 -7.67 -1.27 -16.75
C MET A 130 -7.95 -2.63 -17.42
N CYS A 131 -8.13 -3.69 -16.64
CA CYS A 131 -8.29 -5.07 -17.13
C CYS A 131 -9.72 -5.61 -17.06
N LYS A 132 -10.64 -4.94 -16.35
CA LYS A 132 -12.01 -5.43 -16.11
C LYS A 132 -12.85 -5.71 -17.37
N ALA A 133 -12.45 -5.19 -18.53
CA ALA A 133 -13.08 -5.53 -19.80
C ALA A 133 -12.75 -6.96 -20.26
N ILE A 134 -11.61 -7.51 -19.82
CA ILE A 134 -11.17 -8.88 -20.11
C ILE A 134 -11.68 -9.82 -19.01
N ASP A 135 -11.46 -9.45 -17.75
CA ASP A 135 -11.83 -10.28 -16.60
C ASP A 135 -12.43 -9.41 -15.47
N LYS A 136 -13.69 -9.63 -15.12
CA LYS A 136 -14.35 -8.98 -13.97
C LYS A 136 -14.23 -9.78 -12.68
N ARG A 137 -13.69 -10.99 -12.73
CA ARG A 137 -13.56 -11.91 -11.59
C ARG A 137 -12.22 -11.78 -10.89
N MET A 138 -11.41 -10.81 -11.29
CA MET A 138 -10.15 -10.54 -10.60
C MET A 138 -10.39 -10.32 -9.10
N THR A 139 -9.53 -10.91 -8.29
CA THR A 139 -9.53 -10.72 -6.84
C THR A 139 -8.31 -9.93 -6.42
N LEU A 140 -8.52 -8.92 -5.58
CA LEU A 140 -7.46 -8.17 -4.92
C LEU A 140 -7.36 -8.68 -3.48
N GLY A 141 -6.17 -9.06 -3.05
CA GLY A 141 -5.99 -9.66 -1.74
C GLY A 141 -4.56 -9.60 -1.24
N GLU A 142 -4.32 -10.26 -0.12
CA GLU A 142 -3.00 -10.36 0.52
C GLU A 142 -2.35 -9.00 0.81
N ILE A 143 -3.15 -7.94 0.96
CA ILE A 143 -2.65 -6.59 1.23
C ILE A 143 -2.22 -6.52 2.69
N HIS A 144 -0.92 -6.33 2.92
CA HIS A 144 -0.37 -6.21 4.27
C HIS A 144 0.95 -5.45 4.30
N LEU A 145 1.31 -5.03 5.50
CA LEU A 145 2.61 -4.43 5.78
C LEU A 145 3.66 -5.56 5.87
N VAL A 146 4.73 -5.46 5.09
CA VAL A 146 5.85 -6.41 5.12
C VAL A 146 6.86 -6.03 6.19
N GLU A 147 7.25 -4.77 6.19
CA GLU A 147 8.20 -4.25 7.15
C GLU A 147 8.01 -2.75 7.38
N LYS A 148 8.44 -2.29 8.52
CA LYS A 148 8.62 -0.87 8.81
C LYS A 148 9.84 -0.63 9.66
N HIS A 149 10.46 0.52 9.49
CA HIS A 149 11.64 0.92 10.22
C HIS A 149 11.49 2.31 10.84
N GLY A 150 12.09 2.45 12.01
CA GLY A 150 12.18 3.71 12.74
C GLY A 150 11.04 3.96 13.70
N GLY A 151 11.24 4.97 14.53
CA GLY A 151 10.30 5.40 15.56
C GLY A 151 10.44 4.67 16.89
N LYS A 152 9.63 5.10 17.87
CA LYS A 152 9.69 4.60 19.25
C LYS A 152 9.35 3.12 19.38
N SER A 153 8.50 2.57 18.50
CA SER A 153 8.10 1.16 18.53
C SER A 153 9.11 0.22 17.87
N GLY A 154 10.23 0.76 17.32
CA GLY A 154 11.25 -0.05 16.67
C GLY A 154 10.82 -0.60 15.31
N ASP A 155 11.59 -1.57 14.84
CA ASP A 155 11.35 -2.21 13.54
C ASP A 155 10.31 -3.31 13.66
N PHE A 156 9.58 -3.53 12.58
CA PHE A 156 8.59 -4.59 12.44
C PHE A 156 8.86 -5.35 11.15
N TYR A 157 8.72 -6.68 11.22
CA TYR A 157 8.76 -7.60 10.09
C TYR A 157 7.57 -8.53 10.17
N PHE A 158 6.87 -8.68 9.04
CA PHE A 158 5.80 -9.66 8.89
C PHE A 158 6.44 -11.02 8.62
N GLU A 159 6.52 -11.85 9.66
CA GLU A 159 6.92 -13.25 9.50
C GLU A 159 5.69 -14.04 9.08
N GLU A 160 5.75 -14.74 7.96
CA GLU A 160 4.71 -15.73 7.61
C GLU A 160 4.66 -16.75 8.74
N GLN A 161 3.53 -16.79 9.45
CA GLN A 161 3.28 -17.90 10.38
C GLN A 161 3.23 -19.17 9.54
N GLU A 162 4.17 -20.07 9.74
CA GLU A 162 4.10 -21.42 9.17
C GLU A 162 2.71 -22.00 9.50
N ARG A 163 1.90 -22.22 8.47
CA ARG A 163 0.58 -22.84 8.58
C ARG A 163 0.71 -24.33 8.60
#